data_517406b3c8c74f0b1124ec99283294ff
#
_entry.id   517406b3c8c74f0b1124ec99283294ff
#
_cell.length_a   1.000
_cell.length_b   1.000
_cell.length_c   1.000
_cell.angle_alpha   90.00
_cell.angle_beta   90.00
_cell.angle_gamma   90.00
#
_symmetry.space_group_name_H-M   'P 1'
#
loop_
_entity.id
_entity.type
_entity.pdbx_description
1 polymer ?
#
loop_
_entity_poly.entity_id
_entity_poly.type
_entity_poly.pdbx_seq_one_letter_code
_entity_poly.pdbx_strand_id
1 'polypeptide(L)'
;MASSLGMQSSPSRTASFLKPSSSLSRCCSRQTSLSFNGARTRISSTNTIKCDISEPLNFGNGKPTIPVLNDQTLPKFLESARVDKTVNRNDTRLKLFSGTANPALSQEIAWYMGLELGKINIKRFADGEIYVQLQESVRGCDVFLLQPTCPQANENLMELLIMIDACRRASAKNITAVIPYFGYARADRKTQGRESIAAKLVANLITEAGANRILACDLHSGQSMGYFDIPVDHVYGQPVILDYLASKTICFSDLVVVSPDVGGVARARAFAKKLSDAPLAIVDKRRHGHNVAEVMNLIGDVKGKVAVMVDDMIDTAGTIAKGAALLHEEGAREVYACCTHAVFRYSVHLQYLINFFDVCINNFYFSHV
;
A
#
# COMPACT_ATOMS: atom_id res chain seq x y z
N MET A 1 60.57 -34.72 -0.27
CA MET A 1 61.31 -34.01 -1.33
C MET A 1 60.73 -32.61 -1.39
N ALA A 2 61.56 -31.67 -0.98
CA ALA A 2 61.25 -30.23 -0.97
C ALA A 2 61.51 -29.64 -2.38
N SER A 3 60.77 -28.63 -2.70
CA SER A 3 61.26 -27.49 -3.51
C SER A 3 60.38 -26.28 -3.33
N SER A 4 60.98 -25.33 -2.68
CA SER A 4 60.71 -23.90 -2.55
C SER A 4 60.88 -23.17 -3.89
N LEU A 5 60.21 -22.03 -4.06
CA LEU A 5 60.52 -20.82 -4.84
C LEU A 5 59.22 -20.03 -4.96
N GLY A 6 59.08 -18.76 -4.71
CA GLY A 6 60.02 -17.68 -4.47
C GLY A 6 59.12 -16.42 -4.44
N MET A 7 59.31 -15.60 -3.39
CA MET A 7 58.69 -14.25 -3.27
C MET A 7 59.25 -13.31 -4.38
N GLN A 8 58.34 -12.58 -5.03
CA GLN A 8 58.73 -11.30 -5.62
C GLN A 8 57.73 -10.19 -5.17
N SER A 9 58.29 -9.26 -4.47
CA SER A 9 57.76 -7.96 -4.07
C SER A 9 57.90 -6.96 -5.19
N SER A 10 56.95 -6.10 -5.42
CA SER A 10 57.13 -4.84 -6.13
C SER A 10 56.08 -3.80 -5.78
N PRO A 11 56.25 -2.51 -6.05
CA PRO A 11 56.33 -1.54 -4.96
C PRO A 11 55.11 -0.61 -4.90
N SER A 12 54.97 0.01 -3.73
CA SER A 12 54.07 1.12 -3.38
C SER A 12 54.23 2.33 -4.31
N ARG A 13 53.10 2.86 -4.83
CA ARG A 13 52.97 4.21 -5.32
C ARG A 13 52.07 5.01 -4.38
N THR A 14 52.70 5.89 -3.66
CA THR A 14 52.12 7.02 -2.93
C THR A 14 51.50 8.01 -3.92
N ALA A 15 50.23 8.32 -3.77
CA ALA A 15 49.60 9.46 -4.43
C ALA A 15 49.26 10.51 -3.37
N SER A 16 49.81 11.68 -3.62
CA SER A 16 49.77 12.89 -2.80
C SER A 16 48.38 13.53 -2.73
N PHE A 17 48.07 13.98 -1.50
CA PHE A 17 46.94 14.86 -1.21
C PHE A 17 47.12 16.23 -1.85
N LEU A 18 46.09 16.70 -2.56
CA LEU A 18 45.89 18.12 -2.86
C LEU A 18 44.63 18.62 -2.16
N LYS A 19 44.84 19.63 -1.33
CA LYS A 19 43.80 20.42 -0.65
C LYS A 19 43.10 21.36 -1.64
N PRO A 20 41.81 21.64 -1.51
CA PRO A 20 41.16 22.70 -2.28
C PRO A 20 41.33 24.05 -1.58
N SER A 21 41.73 25.04 -2.35
CA SER A 21 41.81 26.45 -2.00
C SER A 21 40.43 27.10 -2.16
N SER A 22 40.08 27.91 -1.18
CA SER A 22 38.93 28.81 -1.13
C SER A 22 39.13 30.02 -2.06
N SER A 23 38.11 30.39 -2.84
CA SER A 23 37.93 31.78 -3.26
C SER A 23 36.46 32.08 -3.47
N LEU A 24 35.95 32.95 -2.63
CA LEU A 24 34.74 33.74 -2.77
C LEU A 24 34.87 34.72 -3.95
N SER A 25 33.88 34.82 -4.81
CA SER A 25 33.60 36.06 -5.51
C SER A 25 32.09 36.25 -5.71
N ARG A 26 31.64 37.37 -5.13
CA ARG A 26 30.31 37.98 -5.39
C ARG A 26 30.30 38.54 -6.81
N CYS A 27 29.19 38.43 -7.50
CA CYS A 27 28.72 39.43 -8.47
C CYS A 27 27.21 39.29 -8.69
N CYS A 28 26.50 40.25 -8.18
CA CYS A 28 25.75 41.31 -8.85
C CYS A 28 24.62 40.86 -9.81
N SER A 29 23.45 41.20 -9.35
CA SER A 29 22.18 41.54 -9.99
C SER A 29 22.25 42.06 -11.43
N ARG A 30 21.39 41.54 -12.31
CA ARG A 30 20.73 42.31 -13.37
C ARG A 30 19.28 41.87 -13.53
N GLN A 31 18.39 42.76 -13.13
CA GLN A 31 17.00 42.79 -13.55
C GLN A 31 16.97 43.19 -15.04
N THR A 32 16.30 42.41 -15.86
CA THR A 32 15.80 42.89 -17.14
C THR A 32 14.30 42.69 -17.19
N SER A 33 13.60 43.79 -17.07
CA SER A 33 12.18 43.94 -17.34
C SER A 33 11.94 43.83 -18.86
N LEU A 34 11.10 42.89 -19.26
CA LEU A 34 10.48 42.90 -20.60
C LEU A 34 8.97 43.07 -20.41
N SER A 35 8.53 44.26 -20.75
CA SER A 35 7.12 44.62 -20.95
C SER A 35 6.60 44.00 -22.26
N PHE A 36 5.53 43.20 -22.19
CA PHE A 36 4.70 42.90 -23.33
C PHE A 36 3.29 43.42 -23.09
N ASN A 37 2.92 44.42 -23.89
CA ASN A 37 1.55 44.87 -24.08
C ASN A 37 0.82 43.85 -24.96
N GLY A 38 -0.40 43.54 -24.61
CA GLY A 38 -1.33 43.01 -25.59
C GLY A 38 -2.44 42.13 -25.05
N ALA A 39 -3.66 42.64 -25.07
CA ALA A 39 -4.95 41.96 -25.10
C ALA A 39 -5.48 41.34 -23.80
N ARG A 40 -6.26 42.12 -23.08
CA ARG A 40 -7.25 41.68 -22.10
C ARG A 40 -8.34 40.84 -22.76
N THR A 41 -8.37 39.55 -22.51
CA THR A 41 -9.61 38.78 -22.56
C THR A 41 -10.04 38.51 -21.11
N ARG A 42 -11.18 39.11 -20.74
CA ARG A 42 -11.85 38.81 -19.46
C ARG A 42 -12.31 37.35 -19.48
N ILE A 43 -11.72 36.50 -18.66
CA ILE A 43 -12.35 35.26 -18.23
C ILE A 43 -12.89 35.54 -16.83
N SER A 44 -14.21 35.63 -16.75
CA SER A 44 -14.98 35.79 -15.51
C SER A 44 -15.01 34.48 -14.75
N SER A 45 -15.09 34.66 -13.42
CA SER A 45 -15.44 33.68 -12.38
C SER A 45 -14.47 32.54 -12.14
N THR A 46 -13.49 32.81 -11.28
CA THR A 46 -12.94 31.82 -10.34
C THR A 46 -14.05 31.42 -9.38
N ASN A 47 -14.66 30.26 -9.61
CA ASN A 47 -15.41 29.59 -8.56
C ASN A 47 -14.40 29.04 -7.57
N THR A 48 -14.10 29.86 -6.56
CA THR A 48 -13.47 29.40 -5.33
C THR A 48 -14.49 28.48 -4.66
N ILE A 49 -14.23 27.16 -4.68
CA ILE A 49 -14.97 26.22 -3.85
C ILE A 49 -14.61 26.57 -2.42
N LYS A 50 -15.44 27.36 -1.76
CA LYS A 50 -15.43 27.47 -0.30
C LYS A 50 -15.90 26.12 0.21
N CYS A 51 -14.98 25.35 0.83
CA CYS A 51 -15.38 24.30 1.73
C CYS A 51 -16.04 24.99 2.93
N ASP A 52 -17.36 25.12 2.91
CA ASP A 52 -18.11 25.38 4.11
C ASP A 52 -17.94 24.14 5.00
N ILE A 53 -17.01 24.25 5.95
CA ILE A 53 -16.94 23.37 7.09
C ILE A 53 -18.20 23.71 7.89
N SER A 54 -19.27 22.95 7.67
CA SER A 54 -20.45 23.01 8.53
C SER A 54 -19.98 22.75 9.96
N GLU A 55 -20.40 23.63 10.85
CA GLU A 55 -20.07 23.58 12.27
C GLU A 55 -20.32 22.16 12.83
N PRO A 56 -19.45 21.66 13.72
CA PRO A 56 -19.64 20.35 14.32
C PRO A 56 -20.96 20.34 15.07
N LEU A 57 -21.84 19.39 14.73
CA LEU A 57 -23.09 19.17 15.44
C LEU A 57 -22.79 18.86 16.89
N ASN A 58 -23.05 19.84 17.77
CA ASN A 58 -22.91 19.75 19.20
C ASN A 58 -24.03 18.87 19.75
N PHE A 59 -23.83 17.60 19.93
CA PHE A 59 -24.68 16.76 20.76
C PHE A 59 -24.25 16.92 22.22
N GLY A 60 -25.01 17.62 22.94
CA GLY A 60 -25.27 17.85 24.36
C GLY A 60 -24.26 17.48 25.46
N ASN A 61 -23.06 16.97 25.22
CA ASN A 61 -22.08 16.59 26.25
C ASN A 61 -20.66 17.10 26.00
N GLY A 62 -20.47 18.11 25.14
CA GLY A 62 -19.18 18.81 25.02
C GLY A 62 -17.99 17.99 24.51
N LYS A 63 -18.20 16.79 23.99
CA LYS A 63 -17.15 15.95 23.43
C LYS A 63 -17.19 16.04 21.90
N PRO A 64 -16.05 16.29 21.21
CA PRO A 64 -16.01 16.27 19.76
C PRO A 64 -16.26 14.84 19.27
N THR A 65 -17.33 14.66 18.51
CA THR A 65 -17.60 13.43 17.78
C THR A 65 -17.10 13.59 16.35
N ILE A 66 -16.48 12.55 15.80
CA ILE A 66 -16.21 12.51 14.35
C ILE A 66 -17.56 12.58 13.64
N PRO A 67 -17.71 13.40 12.57
CA PRO A 67 -18.92 13.38 11.78
C PRO A 67 -19.10 11.96 11.21
N VAL A 68 -20.21 11.33 11.59
CA VAL A 68 -20.62 10.05 11.03
C VAL A 68 -20.92 10.31 9.56
N LEU A 69 -20.14 9.70 8.67
CA LEU A 69 -20.46 9.66 7.25
C LEU A 69 -21.68 8.73 7.08
N ASN A 70 -22.85 9.32 7.08
CA ASN A 70 -24.09 8.67 6.65
C ASN A 70 -24.35 9.06 5.18
N ASP A 71 -25.34 8.44 4.56
CA ASP A 71 -25.72 8.72 3.16
C ASP A 71 -26.04 10.19 2.89
N GLN A 72 -26.28 10.99 3.93
CA GLN A 72 -26.53 12.44 3.83
C GLN A 72 -25.27 13.29 3.98
N THR A 73 -24.18 12.74 4.55
CA THR A 73 -22.92 13.45 4.77
C THR A 73 -21.81 13.00 3.84
N LEU A 74 -22.06 11.99 2.98
CA LEU A 74 -21.16 11.65 1.89
C LEU A 74 -20.93 12.87 1.01
N PRO A 75 -19.67 13.25 0.75
CA PRO A 75 -19.41 14.36 -0.15
C PRO A 75 -20.12 14.13 -1.48
N LYS A 76 -20.88 15.11 -1.95
CA LYS A 76 -21.66 15.01 -3.20
C LYS A 76 -20.85 14.59 -4.43
N PHE A 77 -19.52 14.70 -4.38
CA PHE A 77 -18.67 14.18 -5.44
C PHE A 77 -18.63 12.65 -5.49
N LEU A 78 -18.91 11.95 -4.37
CA LEU A 78 -19.03 10.48 -4.35
C LEU A 78 -20.43 10.04 -4.80
N GLU A 79 -21.47 10.85 -4.54
CA GLU A 79 -22.80 10.63 -5.13
C GLU A 79 -22.82 10.93 -6.63
N SER A 80 -22.11 11.95 -7.07
CA SER A 80 -22.02 12.30 -8.49
C SER A 80 -21.20 11.31 -9.31
N ALA A 81 -20.48 10.38 -8.68
CA ALA A 81 -19.82 9.27 -9.39
C ALA A 81 -20.82 8.27 -9.97
N ARG A 82 -22.09 8.30 -9.56
CA ARG A 82 -23.20 7.71 -10.33
C ARG A 82 -23.56 8.60 -11.52
N VAL A 83 -22.56 9.09 -12.24
CA VAL A 83 -22.85 9.79 -13.47
C VAL A 83 -23.24 8.72 -14.48
N ASP A 84 -24.51 8.72 -14.86
CA ASP A 84 -25.03 8.18 -16.11
C ASP A 84 -24.41 8.93 -17.34
N LYS A 85 -23.10 9.10 -17.30
CA LYS A 85 -22.35 9.37 -18.51
C LYS A 85 -22.18 8.01 -19.17
N THR A 86 -23.07 7.75 -20.11
CA THR A 86 -22.75 6.90 -21.25
C THR A 86 -21.49 7.46 -21.88
N VAL A 87 -20.34 7.15 -21.27
CA VAL A 87 -19.04 7.39 -21.89
C VAL A 87 -19.10 6.62 -23.18
N ASN A 88 -18.94 7.35 -24.29
CA ASN A 88 -19.00 6.76 -25.59
C ASN A 88 -17.94 5.64 -25.64
N ARG A 89 -18.38 4.39 -25.58
CA ARG A 89 -17.55 3.17 -25.36
C ARG A 89 -16.40 3.03 -26.36
N ASN A 90 -16.48 3.77 -27.46
CA ASN A 90 -15.52 3.70 -28.57
C ASN A 90 -14.33 4.67 -28.44
N ASP A 91 -14.34 5.61 -27.49
CA ASP A 91 -13.34 6.69 -27.46
C ASP A 91 -12.42 6.67 -26.23
N THR A 92 -12.62 5.74 -25.30
CA THR A 92 -11.72 5.62 -24.15
C THR A 92 -10.48 4.82 -24.54
N ARG A 93 -9.38 5.52 -24.68
CA ARG A 93 -8.03 4.91 -24.81
C ARG A 93 -7.57 4.21 -23.52
N LEU A 94 -8.42 4.15 -22.51
CA LEU A 94 -8.18 3.49 -21.24
C LEU A 94 -8.80 2.09 -21.27
N LYS A 95 -7.99 1.08 -20.94
CA LYS A 95 -8.40 -0.32 -20.86
C LYS A 95 -8.02 -0.89 -19.51
N LEU A 96 -8.94 -1.57 -18.85
CA LEU A 96 -8.72 -2.24 -17.57
C LEU A 96 -8.91 -3.75 -17.73
N PHE A 97 -7.90 -4.53 -17.41
CA PHE A 97 -7.95 -6.00 -17.43
C PHE A 97 -7.74 -6.55 -16.03
N SER A 98 -8.42 -7.65 -15.75
CA SER A 98 -8.26 -8.40 -14.51
C SER A 98 -7.43 -9.66 -14.75
N GLY A 99 -6.47 -9.90 -13.84
CA GLY A 99 -5.93 -11.23 -13.66
C GLY A 99 -6.88 -12.12 -12.86
N THR A 100 -6.44 -13.32 -12.54
CA THR A 100 -7.27 -14.36 -11.91
C THR A 100 -7.27 -14.32 -10.37
N ALA A 101 -6.37 -13.54 -9.75
CA ALA A 101 -6.20 -13.57 -8.30
C ALA A 101 -7.37 -12.95 -7.52
N ASN A 102 -7.97 -11.86 -8.03
CA ASN A 102 -9.14 -11.23 -7.41
C ASN A 102 -10.02 -10.53 -8.45
N PRO A 103 -10.80 -11.27 -9.23
CA PRO A 103 -11.69 -10.70 -10.25
C PRO A 103 -12.81 -9.87 -9.65
N ALA A 104 -13.26 -10.16 -8.42
CA ALA A 104 -14.30 -9.41 -7.74
C ALA A 104 -13.86 -7.95 -7.48
N LEU A 105 -12.66 -7.75 -6.92
CA LEU A 105 -12.08 -6.41 -6.73
C LEU A 105 -11.91 -5.68 -8.05
N SER A 106 -11.47 -6.39 -9.10
CA SER A 106 -11.30 -5.80 -10.42
C SER A 106 -12.62 -5.31 -10.99
N GLN A 107 -13.69 -6.08 -10.84
CA GLN A 107 -15.03 -5.72 -11.28
C GLN A 107 -15.57 -4.52 -10.51
N GLU A 108 -15.33 -4.47 -9.21
CA GLU A 108 -15.74 -3.35 -8.36
C GLU A 108 -15.02 -2.06 -8.76
N ILE A 109 -13.70 -2.11 -8.98
CA ILE A 109 -12.92 -0.97 -9.46
C ILE A 109 -13.45 -0.50 -10.83
N ALA A 110 -13.67 -1.43 -11.76
CA ALA A 110 -14.23 -1.09 -13.07
C ALA A 110 -15.59 -0.40 -12.94
N TRP A 111 -16.44 -0.89 -12.05
CA TRP A 111 -17.75 -0.30 -11.79
C TRP A 111 -17.64 1.13 -11.23
N TYR A 112 -16.78 1.38 -10.24
CA TYR A 112 -16.53 2.72 -9.71
C TYR A 112 -16.00 3.70 -10.77
N MET A 113 -15.22 3.20 -11.71
CA MET A 113 -14.68 4.00 -12.82
C MET A 113 -15.68 4.18 -13.97
N GLY A 114 -16.85 3.54 -13.94
CA GLY A 114 -17.81 3.54 -15.05
C GLY A 114 -17.28 2.80 -16.28
N LEU A 115 -16.38 1.82 -16.10
CA LEU A 115 -15.75 1.03 -17.15
C LEU A 115 -16.24 -0.42 -17.11
N GLU A 116 -16.04 -1.12 -18.22
CA GLU A 116 -16.13 -2.57 -18.28
C GLU A 116 -14.73 -3.17 -18.29
N LEU A 117 -14.57 -4.34 -17.68
CA LEU A 117 -13.32 -5.09 -17.77
C LEU A 117 -13.08 -5.53 -19.21
N GLY A 118 -11.86 -5.34 -19.67
CA GLY A 118 -11.40 -5.82 -20.97
C GLY A 118 -11.44 -7.35 -21.05
N LYS A 119 -11.71 -7.87 -22.23
CA LYS A 119 -11.77 -9.31 -22.47
C LYS A 119 -10.38 -9.90 -22.57
N ILE A 120 -10.07 -10.81 -21.65
CA ILE A 120 -8.79 -11.53 -21.59
C ILE A 120 -9.08 -13.02 -21.37
N ASN A 121 -8.28 -13.87 -22.00
CA ASN A 121 -8.34 -15.31 -21.82
C ASN A 121 -7.06 -15.76 -21.13
N ILE A 122 -7.18 -16.23 -19.91
CA ILE A 122 -6.08 -16.74 -19.09
C ILE A 122 -6.33 -18.23 -18.86
N LYS A 123 -5.37 -19.05 -19.19
CA LYS A 123 -5.44 -20.52 -19.03
C LYS A 123 -4.14 -21.04 -18.42
N ARG A 124 -4.24 -22.20 -17.81
CA ARG A 124 -3.09 -22.97 -17.34
C ARG A 124 -2.98 -24.26 -18.16
N PHE A 125 -1.78 -24.58 -18.59
CA PHE A 125 -1.47 -25.87 -19.19
C PHE A 125 -1.35 -26.94 -18.10
N ALA A 126 -1.32 -28.20 -18.50
CA ALA A 126 -1.27 -29.33 -17.57
C ALA A 126 0.01 -29.37 -16.70
N ASP A 127 1.09 -28.78 -17.21
CA ASP A 127 2.38 -28.61 -16.53
C ASP A 127 2.45 -27.37 -15.61
N GLY A 128 1.37 -26.54 -15.60
CA GLY A 128 1.28 -25.33 -14.79
C GLY A 128 1.70 -24.04 -15.50
N GLU A 129 2.17 -24.12 -16.74
CA GLU A 129 2.49 -22.91 -17.52
C GLU A 129 1.23 -22.06 -17.77
N ILE A 130 1.42 -20.74 -17.76
CA ILE A 130 0.32 -19.78 -17.88
C ILE A 130 0.26 -19.26 -19.31
N TYR A 131 -0.92 -19.31 -19.91
CA TYR A 131 -1.23 -18.72 -21.19
C TYR A 131 -2.13 -17.53 -21.05
N VAL A 132 -1.78 -16.41 -21.68
CA VAL A 132 -2.55 -15.16 -21.68
C VAL A 132 -2.80 -14.70 -23.10
N GLN A 133 -4.07 -14.36 -23.42
CA GLN A 133 -4.45 -13.78 -24.69
C GLN A 133 -5.43 -12.64 -24.48
N LEU A 134 -5.08 -11.44 -24.92
CA LEU A 134 -6.01 -10.33 -25.01
C LEU A 134 -7.00 -10.58 -26.14
N GLN A 135 -8.30 -10.47 -25.86
CA GLN A 135 -9.36 -10.71 -26.85
C GLN A 135 -9.86 -9.42 -27.52
N GLU A 136 -9.20 -8.30 -27.23
CA GLU A 136 -9.49 -7.02 -27.84
C GLU A 136 -8.19 -6.24 -28.10
N SER A 137 -8.27 -5.25 -28.98
CA SER A 137 -7.11 -4.43 -29.32
C SER A 137 -6.78 -3.46 -28.20
N VAL A 138 -5.49 -3.43 -27.83
CA VAL A 138 -4.92 -2.50 -26.85
C VAL A 138 -3.95 -1.50 -27.49
N ARG A 139 -3.85 -1.52 -28.85
CA ARG A 139 -2.90 -0.69 -29.58
C ARG A 139 -3.14 0.80 -29.30
N GLY A 140 -2.11 1.47 -28.80
CA GLY A 140 -2.14 2.89 -28.48
C GLY A 140 -3.01 3.25 -27.26
N CYS A 141 -3.47 2.25 -26.48
CA CYS A 141 -4.26 2.46 -25.28
C CYS A 141 -3.37 2.57 -24.03
N ASP A 142 -3.87 3.27 -23.02
CA ASP A 142 -3.38 3.25 -21.68
C ASP A 142 -4.03 2.03 -20.97
N VAL A 143 -3.23 1.02 -20.64
CA VAL A 143 -3.69 -0.27 -20.11
C VAL A 143 -3.39 -0.38 -18.64
N PHE A 144 -4.40 -0.74 -17.85
CA PHE A 144 -4.28 -1.05 -16.43
C PHE A 144 -4.50 -2.56 -16.24
N LEU A 145 -3.52 -3.21 -15.64
CA LEU A 145 -3.54 -4.65 -15.35
C LEU A 145 -3.69 -4.85 -13.85
N LEU A 146 -4.82 -5.34 -13.41
CA LEU A 146 -5.12 -5.51 -12.00
C LEU A 146 -4.88 -6.96 -11.58
N GLN A 147 -3.81 -7.17 -10.80
CA GLN A 147 -3.42 -8.48 -10.31
C GLN A 147 -2.72 -8.38 -8.97
N PRO A 148 -3.38 -8.64 -7.85
CA PRO A 148 -2.71 -8.81 -6.57
C PRO A 148 -1.85 -10.08 -6.60
N THR A 149 -0.67 -10.04 -6.00
CA THR A 149 0.20 -11.20 -5.87
C THR A 149 0.03 -11.85 -4.49
N CYS A 150 -1.23 -12.11 -4.12
CA CYS A 150 -1.66 -12.79 -2.89
C CYS A 150 -1.47 -14.32 -2.96
N PRO A 151 -1.98 -15.14 -2.05
CA PRO A 151 -1.79 -16.58 -2.04
C PRO A 151 -1.95 -17.23 -3.40
N GLN A 152 -1.02 -18.10 -3.69
CA GLN A 152 -0.38 -18.54 -4.93
C GLN A 152 0.52 -17.44 -5.53
N ALA A 153 1.30 -16.77 -4.66
CA ALA A 153 2.09 -15.59 -5.01
C ALA A 153 2.97 -15.77 -6.26
N ASN A 154 3.58 -16.94 -6.46
CA ASN A 154 4.43 -17.22 -7.60
C ASN A 154 3.66 -17.27 -8.91
N GLU A 155 2.49 -17.94 -8.90
CA GLU A 155 1.63 -18.05 -10.07
C GLU A 155 1.03 -16.71 -10.44
N ASN A 156 0.52 -15.97 -9.46
CA ASN A 156 -0.08 -14.66 -9.68
C ASN A 156 0.97 -13.63 -10.17
N LEU A 157 2.20 -13.72 -9.67
CA LEU A 157 3.29 -12.90 -10.17
C LEU A 157 3.62 -13.25 -11.63
N MET A 158 3.78 -14.55 -11.95
CA MET A 158 4.07 -14.98 -13.31
C MET A 158 2.95 -14.61 -14.29
N GLU A 159 1.70 -14.75 -13.86
CA GLU A 159 0.53 -14.32 -14.64
C GLU A 159 0.60 -12.81 -14.95
N LEU A 160 0.91 -11.98 -13.96
CA LEU A 160 1.07 -10.54 -14.15
C LEU A 160 2.17 -10.22 -15.16
N LEU A 161 3.34 -10.88 -15.06
CA LEU A 161 4.45 -10.66 -15.98
C LEU A 161 4.07 -10.99 -17.43
N ILE A 162 3.34 -12.10 -17.63
CA ILE A 162 2.88 -12.53 -18.97
C ILE A 162 1.80 -11.58 -19.49
N MET A 163 0.89 -11.08 -18.63
CA MET A 163 -0.09 -10.06 -19.01
C MET A 163 0.58 -8.76 -19.47
N ILE A 164 1.63 -8.31 -18.78
CA ILE A 164 2.41 -7.13 -19.15
C ILE A 164 3.08 -7.34 -20.51
N ASP A 165 3.75 -8.46 -20.72
CA ASP A 165 4.42 -8.78 -21.99
C ASP A 165 3.41 -8.87 -23.16
N ALA A 166 2.24 -9.47 -22.92
CA ALA A 166 1.18 -9.53 -23.93
C ALA A 166 0.72 -8.13 -24.36
N CYS A 167 0.52 -7.21 -23.41
CA CYS A 167 0.15 -5.82 -23.70
C CYS A 167 1.26 -5.06 -24.44
N ARG A 168 2.52 -5.26 -24.03
CA ARG A 168 3.70 -4.68 -24.68
C ARG A 168 3.81 -5.12 -26.14
N ARG A 169 3.67 -6.43 -26.40
CA ARG A 169 3.71 -6.99 -27.76
C ARG A 169 2.51 -6.56 -28.61
N ALA A 170 1.38 -6.29 -28.00
CA ALA A 170 0.18 -5.75 -28.66
C ALA A 170 0.25 -4.22 -28.87
N SER A 171 1.40 -3.57 -28.61
CA SER A 171 1.64 -2.15 -28.79
C SER A 171 0.73 -1.25 -27.96
N ALA A 172 0.47 -1.62 -26.70
CA ALA A 172 -0.11 -0.70 -25.72
C ALA A 172 0.78 0.55 -25.60
N LYS A 173 0.19 1.71 -25.36
CA LYS A 173 0.93 2.97 -25.21
C LYS A 173 1.63 3.05 -23.86
N ASN A 174 0.87 2.82 -22.79
CA ASN A 174 1.37 2.74 -21.43
C ASN A 174 0.75 1.52 -20.74
N ILE A 175 1.52 0.87 -19.88
CA ILE A 175 1.09 -0.29 -19.12
C ILE A 175 1.30 0.04 -17.64
N THR A 176 0.20 0.12 -16.89
CA THR A 176 0.21 0.31 -15.44
C THR A 176 -0.13 -1.02 -14.78
N ALA A 177 0.78 -1.56 -14.00
CA ALA A 177 0.50 -2.72 -13.17
C ALA A 177 -0.13 -2.25 -11.86
N VAL A 178 -1.39 -2.61 -11.66
CA VAL A 178 -2.15 -2.35 -10.43
C VAL A 178 -2.05 -3.58 -9.56
N ILE A 179 -1.29 -3.46 -8.48
CA ILE A 179 -0.94 -4.58 -7.59
C ILE A 179 -1.46 -4.26 -6.19
N PRO A 180 -2.74 -4.53 -5.89
CA PRO A 180 -3.33 -4.23 -4.59
C PRO A 180 -2.54 -4.83 -3.44
N TYR A 181 -2.14 -6.10 -3.54
CA TYR A 181 -1.19 -6.71 -2.62
C TYR A 181 0.10 -7.07 -3.35
N PHE A 182 1.21 -6.46 -2.93
CA PHE A 182 2.54 -6.72 -3.46
C PHE A 182 3.23 -7.82 -2.64
N GLY A 183 3.27 -9.02 -3.21
CA GLY A 183 3.94 -10.18 -2.61
C GLY A 183 5.46 -9.98 -2.53
N TYR A 184 6.12 -10.83 -1.74
CA TYR A 184 7.56 -10.71 -1.43
C TYR A 184 7.98 -9.43 -0.70
N ALA A 185 7.04 -8.54 -0.37
CA ALA A 185 7.31 -7.26 0.27
C ALA A 185 8.05 -7.38 1.62
N ARG A 186 7.89 -8.52 2.32
CA ARG A 186 8.60 -8.81 3.58
C ARG A 186 10.10 -9.09 3.39
N ALA A 187 10.53 -9.43 2.17
CA ALA A 187 11.93 -9.65 1.81
C ALA A 187 12.54 -8.38 1.19
N ASP A 188 12.35 -7.24 1.86
CA ASP A 188 12.74 -5.90 1.43
C ASP A 188 14.21 -5.57 1.77
N ARG A 189 14.81 -6.29 2.70
CA ARG A 189 16.18 -6.05 3.18
C ARG A 189 16.82 -7.34 3.66
N LYS A 190 18.14 -7.33 3.77
CA LYS A 190 18.87 -8.42 4.41
C LYS A 190 18.80 -8.26 5.92
N THR A 191 18.37 -9.29 6.62
CA THR A 191 18.41 -9.40 8.07
C THR A 191 19.64 -10.17 8.54
N GLN A 192 20.14 -11.04 7.66
CA GLN A 192 21.34 -11.83 7.86
C GLN A 192 22.23 -11.83 6.61
N GLY A 193 23.43 -12.37 6.71
CA GLY A 193 24.31 -12.54 5.55
C GLY A 193 23.74 -13.57 4.56
N ARG A 194 24.02 -13.38 3.28
CA ARG A 194 23.69 -14.30 2.17
C ARG A 194 22.19 -14.46 1.88
N GLU A 195 21.35 -13.52 2.33
CA GLU A 195 19.94 -13.47 1.97
C GLU A 195 19.72 -12.70 0.66
N SER A 196 18.63 -13.02 -0.04
CA SER A 196 18.16 -12.25 -1.19
C SER A 196 17.33 -11.05 -0.74
N ILE A 197 17.22 -10.04 -1.62
CA ILE A 197 16.22 -8.97 -1.51
C ILE A 197 15.16 -9.27 -2.59
N ALA A 198 14.24 -10.19 -2.29
CA ALA A 198 13.27 -10.69 -3.25
C ALA A 198 12.31 -9.60 -3.73
N ALA A 199 11.98 -8.62 -2.90
CA ALA A 199 11.17 -7.48 -3.29
C ALA A 199 11.81 -6.67 -4.43
N LYS A 200 13.14 -6.45 -4.41
CA LYS A 200 13.86 -5.80 -5.52
C LYS A 200 13.90 -6.67 -6.77
N LEU A 201 14.07 -7.97 -6.63
CA LEU A 201 14.03 -8.90 -7.76
C LEU A 201 12.67 -8.84 -8.46
N VAL A 202 11.57 -8.89 -7.70
CA VAL A 202 10.21 -8.79 -8.24
C VAL A 202 9.99 -7.45 -8.94
N ALA A 203 10.45 -6.34 -8.35
CA ALA A 203 10.37 -5.02 -8.97
C ALA A 203 11.09 -4.99 -10.33
N ASN A 204 12.28 -5.56 -10.41
CA ASN A 204 13.04 -5.68 -11.66
C ASN A 204 12.29 -6.51 -12.70
N LEU A 205 11.74 -7.67 -12.33
CA LEU A 205 10.99 -8.53 -13.25
C LEU A 205 9.79 -7.81 -13.85
N ILE A 206 9.03 -7.04 -13.04
CA ILE A 206 7.87 -6.28 -13.51
C ILE A 206 8.30 -5.16 -14.47
N THR A 207 9.40 -4.47 -14.17
CA THR A 207 9.96 -3.42 -15.03
C THR A 207 10.42 -4.00 -16.37
N GLU A 208 11.19 -5.10 -16.35
CA GLU A 208 11.70 -5.76 -17.54
C GLU A 208 10.59 -6.38 -18.40
N ALA A 209 9.51 -6.88 -17.80
CA ALA A 209 8.33 -7.33 -18.52
C ALA A 209 7.72 -6.21 -19.39
N GLY A 210 7.89 -4.95 -18.97
CA GLY A 210 7.49 -3.78 -19.76
C GLY A 210 6.44 -2.88 -19.10
N ALA A 211 6.25 -2.96 -17.79
CA ALA A 211 5.43 -2.00 -17.08
C ALA A 211 6.04 -0.60 -17.13
N ASN A 212 5.22 0.41 -17.33
CA ASN A 212 5.63 1.82 -17.34
C ASN A 212 5.36 2.52 -16.01
N ARG A 213 4.43 1.97 -15.20
CA ARG A 213 4.03 2.51 -13.90
C ARG A 213 3.52 1.38 -13.03
N ILE A 214 3.68 1.53 -11.73
CA ILE A 214 3.10 0.67 -10.70
C ILE A 214 2.08 1.47 -9.89
N LEU A 215 0.98 0.84 -9.54
CA LEU A 215 0.07 1.29 -8.49
C LEU A 215 -0.03 0.16 -7.45
N ALA A 216 0.39 0.43 -6.23
CA ALA A 216 0.36 -0.54 -5.14
C ALA A 216 -0.34 0.04 -3.91
N CYS A 217 -1.01 -0.81 -3.14
CA CYS A 217 -1.70 -0.40 -1.93
C CYS A 217 -0.92 -0.89 -0.70
N ASP A 218 -0.72 -0.02 0.28
CA ASP A 218 -0.08 -0.28 1.57
C ASP A 218 1.11 -1.25 1.50
N LEU A 219 2.16 -0.82 0.82
CA LEU A 219 3.41 -1.58 0.78
C LEU A 219 3.91 -1.83 2.21
N HIS A 220 4.38 -3.04 2.48
CA HIS A 220 4.95 -3.43 3.77
C HIS A 220 6.00 -2.44 4.28
N SER A 221 6.80 -1.93 3.36
CA SER A 221 7.79 -0.87 3.60
C SER A 221 7.66 0.19 2.52
N GLY A 222 7.47 1.45 2.91
CA GLY A 222 7.42 2.58 1.96
C GLY A 222 8.70 2.75 1.15
N GLN A 223 9.84 2.29 1.68
CA GLN A 223 11.13 2.32 1.00
C GLN A 223 11.14 1.40 -0.24
N SER A 224 10.26 0.40 -0.30
CA SER A 224 10.15 -0.51 -1.45
C SER A 224 9.77 0.18 -2.75
N MET A 225 9.19 1.39 -2.69
CA MET A 225 9.00 2.23 -3.89
C MET A 225 10.32 2.51 -4.61
N GLY A 226 11.41 2.69 -3.86
CA GLY A 226 12.75 2.92 -4.42
C GLY A 226 13.39 1.70 -5.09
N TYR A 227 12.74 0.54 -5.11
CA TYR A 227 13.21 -0.63 -5.84
C TYR A 227 12.84 -0.60 -7.32
N PHE A 228 11.87 0.22 -7.68
CA PHE A 228 11.43 0.37 -9.05
C PHE A 228 12.19 1.51 -9.73
N ASP A 229 12.62 1.27 -10.97
CA ASP A 229 13.20 2.30 -11.83
C ASP A 229 12.12 3.02 -12.66
N ILE A 230 10.84 2.72 -12.39
CA ILE A 230 9.64 3.32 -12.97
C ILE A 230 8.79 3.98 -11.88
N PRO A 231 7.92 4.93 -12.23
CA PRO A 231 7.04 5.59 -11.26
C PRO A 231 6.17 4.61 -10.48
N VAL A 232 6.04 4.84 -9.17
CA VAL A 232 5.19 4.05 -8.26
C VAL A 232 4.21 4.97 -7.56
N ASP A 233 2.93 4.69 -7.73
CA ASP A 233 1.85 5.31 -6.97
C ASP A 233 1.52 4.41 -5.77
N HIS A 234 1.79 4.93 -4.57
CA HIS A 234 1.52 4.21 -3.31
C HIS A 234 0.22 4.72 -2.70
N VAL A 235 -0.81 3.90 -2.73
CA VAL A 235 -2.15 4.19 -2.17
C VAL A 235 -2.25 3.59 -0.78
N TYR A 236 -2.92 4.28 0.13
CA TYR A 236 -3.11 3.82 1.51
C TYR A 236 -4.55 3.37 1.74
N GLY A 237 -4.74 2.22 2.38
CA GLY A 237 -6.04 1.73 2.85
C GLY A 237 -6.53 2.43 4.12
N GLN A 238 -5.67 3.21 4.76
CA GLN A 238 -5.97 3.93 6.00
C GLN A 238 -7.30 4.69 5.99
N PRO A 239 -7.67 5.47 4.95
CA PRO A 239 -8.95 6.19 4.94
C PRO A 239 -10.16 5.26 5.08
N VAL A 240 -10.15 4.12 4.40
CA VAL A 240 -11.24 3.12 4.44
C VAL A 240 -11.39 2.53 5.84
N ILE A 241 -10.27 2.20 6.49
CA ILE A 241 -10.28 1.67 7.87
C ILE A 241 -10.77 2.74 8.86
N LEU A 242 -10.38 4.00 8.67
CA LEU A 242 -10.84 5.11 9.51
C LEU A 242 -12.35 5.34 9.38
N ASP A 243 -12.88 5.29 8.16
CA ASP A 243 -14.32 5.41 7.91
C ASP A 243 -15.11 4.30 8.59
N TYR A 244 -14.57 3.07 8.56
CA TYR A 244 -15.18 1.97 9.28
C TYR A 244 -15.15 2.18 10.80
N LEU A 245 -14.00 2.53 11.36
CA LEU A 245 -13.91 2.81 12.80
C LEU A 245 -14.84 3.95 13.22
N ALA A 246 -15.01 4.95 12.36
CA ALA A 246 -15.96 6.05 12.57
C ALA A 246 -17.42 5.59 12.56
N SER A 247 -17.75 4.52 11.80
CA SER A 247 -19.10 3.93 11.79
C SER A 247 -19.43 3.17 13.09
N LYS A 248 -18.41 2.80 13.86
CA LYS A 248 -18.59 2.21 15.21
C LYS A 248 -18.76 3.33 16.22
N THR A 249 -19.65 3.16 17.17
CA THR A 249 -19.90 4.12 18.25
C THR A 249 -18.79 4.11 19.31
N ILE A 250 -17.52 4.24 18.87
CA ILE A 250 -16.36 4.25 19.74
C ILE A 250 -16.11 5.66 20.25
N CYS A 251 -16.00 5.82 21.56
CA CYS A 251 -15.64 7.12 22.16
C CYS A 251 -14.14 7.36 21.98
N PHE A 252 -13.75 8.43 21.27
CA PHE A 252 -12.34 8.73 20.98
C PHE A 252 -11.49 9.01 22.21
N SER A 253 -12.09 9.51 23.32
CA SER A 253 -11.37 9.73 24.57
C SER A 253 -10.83 8.42 25.19
N ASP A 254 -11.44 7.30 24.84
CA ASP A 254 -11.12 6.00 25.41
C ASP A 254 -10.36 5.11 24.44
N LEU A 255 -9.96 5.66 23.28
CA LEU A 255 -9.31 4.92 22.22
C LEU A 255 -7.78 4.95 22.39
N VAL A 256 -7.12 3.83 22.14
CA VAL A 256 -5.66 3.71 22.03
C VAL A 256 -5.30 2.95 20.76
N VAL A 257 -4.39 3.49 19.96
CA VAL A 257 -3.88 2.79 18.78
C VAL A 257 -2.69 1.93 19.19
N VAL A 258 -2.68 0.69 18.74
CA VAL A 258 -1.65 -0.29 19.12
C VAL A 258 -0.87 -0.75 17.90
N SER A 259 0.44 -0.65 17.95
CA SER A 259 1.32 -1.31 16.99
C SER A 259 1.57 -2.76 17.42
N PRO A 260 1.33 -3.76 16.56
CA PRO A 260 1.55 -5.18 16.91
C PRO A 260 3.02 -5.54 17.01
N ASP A 261 3.92 -4.68 16.53
CA ASP A 261 5.37 -4.82 16.66
C ASP A 261 6.08 -3.46 16.57
N VAL A 262 7.39 -3.47 16.78
CA VAL A 262 8.21 -2.25 16.69
C VAL A 262 8.30 -1.72 15.26
N GLY A 263 8.21 -2.57 14.25
CA GLY A 263 8.28 -2.19 12.83
C GLY A 263 7.07 -1.38 12.37
N GLY A 264 5.88 -1.68 12.90
CA GLY A 264 4.62 -1.02 12.57
C GLY A 264 4.38 0.32 13.26
N VAL A 265 5.25 0.77 14.16
CA VAL A 265 5.04 1.98 14.98
C VAL A 265 4.77 3.24 14.16
N ALA A 266 5.46 3.41 13.04
CA ALA A 266 5.25 4.58 12.17
C ALA A 266 3.83 4.58 11.56
N ARG A 267 3.32 3.41 11.15
CA ARG A 267 1.95 3.21 10.64
C ARG A 267 0.93 3.50 11.74
N ALA A 268 1.09 2.89 12.90
CA ALA A 268 0.20 3.09 14.03
C ALA A 268 0.15 4.55 14.48
N ARG A 269 1.28 5.27 14.46
CA ARG A 269 1.35 6.70 14.75
C ARG A 269 0.59 7.54 13.72
N ALA A 270 0.68 7.19 12.44
CA ALA A 270 -0.08 7.87 11.38
C ALA A 270 -1.60 7.70 11.58
N PHE A 271 -2.03 6.50 12.00
CA PHE A 271 -3.42 6.25 12.38
C PHE A 271 -3.83 7.06 13.61
N ALA A 272 -3.04 7.03 14.68
CA ALA A 272 -3.30 7.76 15.92
C ALA A 272 -3.55 9.26 15.66
N LYS A 273 -2.72 9.88 14.81
CA LYS A 273 -2.90 11.28 14.41
C LYS A 273 -4.23 11.57 13.73
N LYS A 274 -4.76 10.63 12.96
CA LYS A 274 -6.06 10.78 12.29
C LYS A 274 -7.24 10.49 13.21
N LEU A 275 -7.00 9.78 14.31
CA LEU A 275 -7.97 9.47 15.36
C LEU A 275 -7.81 10.43 16.54
N SER A 276 -7.85 11.73 16.27
CA SER A 276 -7.78 12.82 17.28
C SER A 276 -6.53 12.74 18.17
N ASP A 277 -5.36 12.41 17.60
CA ASP A 277 -4.10 12.21 18.33
C ASP A 277 -4.24 11.19 19.47
N ALA A 278 -4.96 10.09 19.22
CA ALA A 278 -5.12 9.01 20.18
C ALA A 278 -3.77 8.54 20.75
N PRO A 279 -3.73 8.12 22.03
CA PRO A 279 -2.54 7.53 22.61
C PRO A 279 -2.05 6.32 21.79
N LEU A 280 -0.73 6.11 21.79
CA LEU A 280 -0.08 5.00 21.10
C LEU A 280 0.46 3.99 22.13
N ALA A 281 0.18 2.72 21.90
CA ALA A 281 0.82 1.61 22.60
C ALA A 281 1.55 0.69 21.60
N ILE A 282 2.51 -0.07 22.07
CA ILE A 282 3.37 -0.93 21.25
C ILE A 282 3.48 -2.29 21.91
N VAL A 283 3.26 -3.35 21.17
CA VAL A 283 3.60 -4.72 21.60
C VAL A 283 5.04 -4.99 21.23
N ASP A 284 5.91 -5.08 22.24
CA ASP A 284 7.32 -5.44 22.07
C ASP A 284 7.47 -6.95 22.15
N LYS A 285 7.91 -7.54 21.05
CA LYS A 285 8.10 -8.99 20.89
C LYS A 285 9.57 -9.34 21.01
N ARG A 286 9.95 -9.97 22.12
CA ARG A 286 11.32 -10.44 22.35
C ARG A 286 11.44 -11.94 22.15
N ARG A 287 12.36 -12.35 21.27
CA ARG A 287 12.75 -13.75 21.09
C ARG A 287 14.02 -14.02 21.87
N HIS A 288 13.93 -14.78 22.93
CA HIS A 288 15.08 -15.20 23.75
C HIS A 288 15.67 -16.54 23.28
N GLY A 289 15.94 -16.70 21.95
CA GLY A 289 16.61 -17.88 21.38
C GLY A 289 15.70 -18.86 20.64
N HIS A 290 16.30 -19.88 20.00
CA HIS A 290 15.56 -20.96 19.33
C HIS A 290 14.81 -21.80 20.38
N ASN A 291 13.51 -22.04 20.19
CA ASN A 291 12.62 -22.83 21.05
C ASN A 291 12.29 -22.24 22.43
N VAL A 292 12.51 -20.97 22.69
CA VAL A 292 12.03 -20.30 23.90
C VAL A 292 10.69 -19.62 23.64
N ALA A 293 9.77 -19.69 24.61
CA ALA A 293 8.47 -19.02 24.49
C ALA A 293 8.65 -17.54 24.20
N GLU A 294 7.90 -17.03 23.20
CA GLU A 294 7.92 -15.61 22.88
C GLU A 294 7.34 -14.82 24.05
N VAL A 295 8.13 -13.94 24.62
CA VAL A 295 7.65 -12.98 25.62
C VAL A 295 7.20 -11.74 24.88
N MET A 296 5.95 -11.35 25.10
CA MET A 296 5.39 -10.09 24.62
C MET A 296 5.23 -9.14 25.80
N ASN A 297 5.70 -7.92 25.64
CA ASN A 297 5.55 -6.86 26.62
C ASN A 297 4.76 -5.72 25.99
N LEU A 298 3.89 -5.09 26.78
CA LEU A 298 3.17 -3.90 26.36
C LEU A 298 3.94 -2.64 26.78
N ILE A 299 4.13 -1.72 25.86
CA ILE A 299 4.64 -0.37 26.12
C ILE A 299 3.49 0.59 25.89
N GLY A 300 3.04 1.29 26.91
CA GLY A 300 1.89 2.18 26.89
C GLY A 300 0.79 1.70 27.83
N ASP A 301 -0.31 2.47 27.91
CA ASP A 301 -1.44 2.19 28.77
C ASP A 301 -2.71 1.91 27.95
N VAL A 302 -3.31 0.73 28.18
CA VAL A 302 -4.54 0.27 27.48
C VAL A 302 -5.68 0.01 28.46
N LYS A 303 -5.45 0.16 29.77
CA LYS A 303 -6.42 -0.21 30.81
C LYS A 303 -7.73 0.58 30.68
N GLY A 304 -8.83 -0.14 30.57
CA GLY A 304 -10.18 0.42 30.40
C GLY A 304 -10.46 1.07 29.05
N LYS A 305 -9.50 1.03 28.11
CA LYS A 305 -9.61 1.65 26.79
C LYS A 305 -10.04 0.66 25.71
N VAL A 306 -10.47 1.21 24.58
CA VAL A 306 -10.68 0.47 23.33
C VAL A 306 -9.35 0.47 22.56
N ALA A 307 -8.75 -0.69 22.40
CA ALA A 307 -7.49 -0.86 21.72
C ALA A 307 -7.71 -1.18 20.23
N VAL A 308 -7.11 -0.39 19.33
CA VAL A 308 -7.15 -0.60 17.89
C VAL A 308 -5.76 -0.99 17.40
N MET A 309 -5.55 -2.27 17.14
CA MET A 309 -4.32 -2.78 16.53
C MET A 309 -4.34 -2.52 15.04
N VAL A 310 -3.26 -1.97 14.49
CA VAL A 310 -3.15 -1.61 13.07
C VAL A 310 -1.90 -2.23 12.47
N ASP A 311 -2.10 -3.02 11.42
CA ASP A 311 -1.01 -3.63 10.64
C ASP A 311 -1.23 -3.41 9.12
N ASP A 312 -0.23 -3.73 8.28
CA ASP A 312 -0.42 -3.76 6.83
C ASP A 312 -1.08 -5.06 6.39
N MET A 313 -0.70 -6.18 6.97
CA MET A 313 -1.21 -7.49 6.59
C MET A 313 -1.42 -8.42 7.79
N ILE A 314 -2.39 -9.31 7.65
CA ILE A 314 -2.57 -10.45 8.54
C ILE A 314 -2.43 -11.73 7.71
N ASP A 315 -1.39 -12.52 8.00
CA ASP A 315 -1.13 -13.79 7.30
C ASP A 315 -1.62 -14.97 8.17
N THR A 316 -0.82 -15.41 9.13
CA THR A 316 -1.17 -16.53 10.03
C THR A 316 -2.00 -16.10 11.25
N ALA A 317 -2.17 -14.81 11.43
CA ALA A 317 -2.83 -14.17 12.56
C ALA A 317 -2.20 -14.43 13.95
N GLY A 318 -1.12 -15.23 14.03
CA GLY A 318 -0.52 -15.59 15.31
C GLY A 318 -0.02 -14.40 16.13
N THR A 319 0.57 -13.39 15.49
CA THR A 319 1.03 -12.15 16.14
C THR A 319 -0.14 -11.35 16.67
N ILE A 320 -1.17 -11.17 15.84
CA ILE A 320 -2.37 -10.41 16.20
C ILE A 320 -3.12 -11.09 17.34
N ALA A 321 -3.31 -12.41 17.28
CA ALA A 321 -4.02 -13.16 18.33
C ALA A 321 -3.30 -13.08 19.69
N LYS A 322 -1.99 -13.28 19.72
CA LYS A 322 -1.19 -13.15 20.95
C LYS A 322 -1.16 -11.71 21.47
N GLY A 323 -1.04 -10.73 20.56
CA GLY A 323 -1.09 -9.32 20.92
C GLY A 323 -2.43 -8.94 21.55
N ALA A 324 -3.53 -9.44 21.00
CA ALA A 324 -4.85 -9.17 21.57
C ALA A 324 -5.07 -9.85 22.92
N ALA A 325 -4.59 -11.08 23.10
CA ALA A 325 -4.62 -11.74 24.41
C ALA A 325 -3.88 -10.90 25.45
N LEU A 326 -2.67 -10.42 25.13
CA LEU A 326 -1.91 -9.53 25.99
C LEU A 326 -2.69 -8.24 26.32
N LEU A 327 -3.33 -7.62 25.33
CA LEU A 327 -4.11 -6.38 25.55
C LEU A 327 -5.31 -6.61 26.49
N HIS A 328 -5.95 -7.78 26.42
CA HIS A 328 -7.00 -8.17 27.35
C HIS A 328 -6.45 -8.42 28.77
N GLU A 329 -5.29 -9.09 28.89
CA GLU A 329 -4.61 -9.31 30.17
C GLU A 329 -4.23 -7.98 30.84
N GLU A 330 -3.80 -6.99 30.04
CA GLU A 330 -3.48 -5.61 30.48
C GLU A 330 -4.72 -4.73 30.71
N GLY A 331 -5.92 -5.29 30.57
CA GLY A 331 -7.18 -4.66 30.93
C GLY A 331 -7.80 -3.77 29.86
N ALA A 332 -7.49 -3.99 28.58
CA ALA A 332 -8.25 -3.36 27.49
C ALA A 332 -9.71 -3.80 27.54
N ARG A 333 -10.63 -2.84 27.35
CA ARG A 333 -12.09 -3.09 27.37
C ARG A 333 -12.55 -3.84 26.11
N GLU A 334 -12.05 -3.44 24.98
CA GLU A 334 -12.33 -4.00 23.66
C GLU A 334 -11.06 -3.96 22.82
N VAL A 335 -10.89 -4.93 21.92
CA VAL A 335 -9.75 -5.00 21.02
C VAL A 335 -10.24 -5.15 19.59
N TYR A 336 -9.87 -4.22 18.73
CA TYR A 336 -10.08 -4.27 17.29
C TYR A 336 -8.75 -4.54 16.61
N ALA A 337 -8.75 -5.39 15.57
CA ALA A 337 -7.60 -5.61 14.72
C ALA A 337 -7.92 -5.17 13.29
N CYS A 338 -7.10 -4.28 12.74
CA CYS A 338 -7.29 -3.70 11.43
C CYS A 338 -6.06 -3.98 10.56
N CYS A 339 -6.29 -4.40 9.32
CA CYS A 339 -5.24 -4.50 8.32
C CYS A 339 -5.78 -4.16 6.93
N THR A 340 -4.88 -3.79 6.02
CA THR A 340 -5.23 -3.56 4.62
C THR A 340 -5.29 -4.88 3.84
N HIS A 341 -4.35 -5.80 4.13
CA HIS A 341 -4.21 -7.05 3.40
C HIS A 341 -4.53 -8.25 4.27
N ALA A 342 -5.72 -8.80 4.08
CA ALA A 342 -6.14 -10.06 4.68
C ALA A 342 -5.62 -11.23 3.83
N VAL A 343 -4.34 -11.60 4.00
CA VAL A 343 -3.68 -12.67 3.23
C VAL A 343 -4.20 -14.04 3.65
N PHE A 344 -4.50 -14.20 4.92
CA PHE A 344 -5.04 -15.38 5.59
C PHE A 344 -4.69 -16.71 4.92
N ARG A 345 -3.52 -17.21 5.21
CA ARG A 345 -3.20 -18.58 4.83
C ARG A 345 -4.09 -19.53 5.62
N TYR A 346 -4.66 -20.52 4.95
CA TYR A 346 -5.44 -21.60 5.58
C TYR A 346 -4.70 -22.16 6.80
N SER A 347 -5.00 -21.66 7.98
CA SER A 347 -4.46 -22.17 9.22
C SER A 347 -5.54 -22.18 10.29
N VAL A 348 -5.44 -23.16 11.17
CA VAL A 348 -6.32 -23.39 12.33
C VAL A 348 -6.52 -22.13 13.21
N HIS A 349 -5.65 -21.14 13.07
CA HIS A 349 -5.72 -19.89 13.82
C HIS A 349 -6.85 -18.95 13.39
N LEU A 350 -7.39 -19.10 12.19
CA LEU A 350 -8.55 -18.32 11.74
C LEU A 350 -9.77 -18.59 12.65
N GLN A 351 -9.96 -19.82 13.12
CA GLN A 351 -11.02 -20.16 14.07
C GLN A 351 -10.84 -19.45 15.42
N TYR A 352 -9.61 -19.22 15.87
CA TYR A 352 -9.33 -18.45 17.08
C TYR A 352 -9.64 -16.96 16.90
N LEU A 353 -9.38 -16.40 15.71
CA LEU A 353 -9.72 -15.02 15.41
C LEU A 353 -11.24 -14.77 15.42
N ILE A 354 -12.02 -15.67 14.83
CA ILE A 354 -13.47 -15.55 14.76
C ILE A 354 -14.11 -15.63 16.16
N ASN A 355 -13.52 -16.36 17.09
CA ASN A 355 -14.05 -16.53 18.43
C ASN A 355 -13.62 -15.44 19.44
N PHE A 356 -12.60 -14.65 19.13
CA PHE A 356 -12.02 -13.65 20.05
C PHE A 356 -12.18 -12.20 19.60
N PHE A 357 -12.58 -11.96 18.33
CA PHE A 357 -12.59 -10.63 17.76
C PHE A 357 -13.88 -10.33 17.02
N ASP A 358 -14.46 -9.16 17.29
CA ASP A 358 -15.09 -8.43 16.21
C ASP A 358 -14.00 -8.01 15.22
N VAL A 359 -13.62 -8.96 14.35
CA VAL A 359 -12.59 -8.70 13.36
C VAL A 359 -13.15 -7.71 12.36
N CYS A 360 -12.61 -6.51 12.39
CA CYS A 360 -12.86 -5.49 11.39
C CYS A 360 -12.22 -5.88 10.06
N ILE A 361 -12.74 -6.94 9.45
CA ILE A 361 -12.48 -7.26 8.05
C ILE A 361 -13.65 -6.67 7.29
N ASN A 362 -13.56 -5.38 7.00
CA ASN A 362 -14.60 -4.75 6.23
C ASN A 362 -14.27 -4.71 4.75
N ASN A 363 -15.18 -5.35 4.02
CA ASN A 363 -15.53 -5.10 2.62
C ASN A 363 -14.41 -5.07 1.57
N PHE A 364 -13.28 -5.71 1.79
CA PHE A 364 -12.64 -6.41 0.70
C PHE A 364 -13.31 -7.77 0.67
N TYR A 365 -14.31 -7.92 -0.20
CA TYR A 365 -15.10 -9.14 -0.36
C TYR A 365 -14.22 -10.36 -0.27
N PHE A 366 -14.40 -11.17 0.78
CA PHE A 366 -14.04 -12.57 0.75
C PHE A 366 -14.95 -13.25 -0.25
N SER A 367 -14.66 -13.17 -1.53
CA SER A 367 -15.12 -14.20 -2.44
C SER A 367 -14.21 -15.39 -2.19
N HIS A 368 -14.81 -16.46 -1.69
CA HIS A 368 -14.22 -17.77 -1.48
C HIS A 368 -13.09 -18.09 -2.47
N VAL A 369 -11.90 -18.31 -1.91
CA VAL A 369 -10.89 -19.12 -2.58
C VAL A 369 -11.28 -20.57 -2.42
#